data_8c43f8e63e9b9811e39f2b4f432e7f94
#
_entry.id   8c43f8e63e9b9811e39f2b4f432e7f94
#
_cell.length_a   1.000
_cell.length_b   1.000
_cell.length_c   1.000
_cell.angle_alpha   90.00
_cell.angle_beta   90.00
_cell.angle_gamma   90.00
#
_symmetry.space_group_name_H-M   'P 1'
#
loop_
_entity.id
_entity.type
_entity.pdbx_description
1 polymer ?
#
loop_
_entity_poly.entity_id
_entity_poly.type
_entity_poly.pdbx_seq_one_letter_code
_entity_poly.pdbx_strand_id
1 'polypeptide(L)'
;MSDSLRSTLTEEFETFEDKTKVIGTITITTQVKLSASDKKVNEEPFVIYLSGNDGYGPVSSNGRSDVNILACINPKTRQVLLVSTPRDYYITIENASGKSGLDKLTHAGNAGVDYSIKALENLYGVTVDYYVKINFTGCVKVVDALGGITINSSVDFTNGQDAAPESYHFTVGENQCDGEKTLAFVRERHVFGDGDF
;
A
#
# COMPACT_ATOMS: atom_id res chain seq x y z
N MET A 1 -18.77 9.03 -2.25
CA MET A 1 -17.74 9.50 -3.21
C MET A 1 -18.51 10.23 -4.31
N SER A 2 -18.26 11.51 -4.53
CA SER A 2 -18.98 12.24 -5.57
C SER A 2 -18.47 11.82 -6.95
N ASP A 3 -19.36 11.79 -7.95
CA ASP A 3 -19.00 11.41 -9.33
C ASP A 3 -17.90 12.30 -9.93
N SER A 4 -17.74 13.51 -9.40
CA SER A 4 -16.69 14.45 -9.76
C SER A 4 -15.27 13.96 -9.45
N LEU A 5 -15.07 13.20 -8.35
CA LEU A 5 -13.78 12.63 -7.98
C LEU A 5 -13.38 11.44 -8.86
N ARG A 6 -14.39 10.67 -9.33
CA ARG A 6 -14.13 9.59 -10.29
C ARG A 6 -13.68 10.13 -11.64
N SER A 7 -14.28 11.23 -12.12
CA SER A 7 -13.89 11.84 -13.39
C SER A 7 -12.49 12.45 -13.33
N THR A 8 -12.14 13.14 -12.24
CA THR A 8 -10.82 13.77 -12.08
C THR A 8 -9.69 12.73 -12.03
N LEU A 9 -9.88 11.62 -11.29
CA LEU A 9 -8.87 10.55 -11.25
C LEU A 9 -8.73 9.84 -12.61
N THR A 10 -9.82 9.68 -13.35
CA THR A 10 -9.80 9.05 -14.68
C THR A 10 -9.12 9.97 -15.71
N GLU A 11 -9.42 11.28 -15.70
CA GLU A 11 -8.79 12.24 -16.61
C GLU A 11 -7.30 12.45 -16.33
N GLU A 12 -6.85 12.43 -15.07
CA GLU A 12 -5.43 12.55 -14.74
C GLU A 12 -4.61 11.31 -15.10
N PHE A 13 -5.20 10.12 -15.08
CA PHE A 13 -4.54 8.92 -15.58
C PHE A 13 -4.45 8.88 -17.11
N GLU A 14 -5.37 9.50 -17.84
CA GLU A 14 -5.33 9.61 -19.31
C GLU A 14 -4.25 10.57 -19.80
N THR A 15 -3.85 11.59 -19.02
CA THR A 15 -2.78 12.54 -19.41
C THR A 15 -1.35 11.98 -19.23
N PHE A 16 -1.17 10.79 -18.66
CA PHE A 16 0.08 10.04 -18.67
C PHE A 16 0.31 9.23 -19.97
N GLU A 17 -0.52 9.44 -20.98
CA GLU A 17 -0.40 8.83 -22.29
C GLU A 17 0.76 9.42 -23.10
N ASP A 18 1.99 9.05 -22.76
CA ASP A 18 3.01 8.89 -23.79
C ASP A 18 3.96 7.76 -23.39
N LYS A 19 3.61 6.54 -23.78
CA LYS A 19 4.36 5.27 -23.80
C LYS A 19 3.91 4.13 -22.89
N THR A 20 2.79 4.21 -22.18
CA THR A 20 2.25 3.02 -21.51
C THR A 20 0.85 2.71 -22.02
N LYS A 21 0.66 1.49 -22.49
CA LYS A 21 -0.64 0.94 -22.89
C LYS A 21 -1.56 1.00 -21.70
N VAL A 22 -2.66 1.77 -21.77
CA VAL A 22 -3.69 1.79 -20.73
C VAL A 22 -4.29 0.38 -20.62
N ILE A 23 -3.97 -0.34 -19.58
CA ILE A 23 -4.48 -1.67 -19.29
C ILE A 23 -5.72 -1.52 -18.38
N GLY A 24 -6.80 -0.99 -18.93
CA GLY A 24 -8.12 -1.01 -18.32
C GLY A 24 -8.31 -0.01 -17.16
N THR A 25 -9.56 0.26 -16.84
CA THR A 25 -9.95 1.07 -15.66
C THR A 25 -9.86 0.20 -14.42
N ILE A 26 -8.85 0.42 -13.57
CA ILE A 26 -8.74 -0.25 -12.27
C ILE A 26 -9.73 0.42 -11.32
N THR A 27 -10.89 -0.18 -11.09
CA THR A 27 -11.76 0.22 -9.99
C THR A 27 -11.20 -0.36 -8.70
N ILE A 28 -10.23 0.30 -8.10
CA ILE A 28 -9.77 -0.04 -6.76
C ILE A 28 -10.83 0.50 -5.79
N THR A 29 -11.60 -0.39 -5.17
CA THR A 29 -12.50 -0.03 -4.07
C THR A 29 -11.64 0.17 -2.81
N THR A 30 -10.71 1.09 -2.87
CA THR A 30 -9.96 1.59 -1.72
C THR A 30 -10.70 2.79 -1.17
N GLN A 31 -10.77 2.90 0.15
CA GLN A 31 -11.23 4.15 0.75
C GLN A 31 -10.11 5.17 0.54
N VAL A 32 -10.30 6.08 -0.40
CA VAL A 32 -9.41 7.23 -0.56
C VAL A 32 -9.99 8.34 0.31
N LYS A 33 -9.29 8.70 1.37
CA LYS A 33 -9.59 9.91 2.12
C LYS A 33 -8.92 11.06 1.40
N LEU A 34 -9.72 11.96 0.88
CA LEU A 34 -9.25 13.27 0.48
C LEU A 34 -9.29 14.15 1.72
N SER A 35 -8.16 14.64 2.19
CA SER A 35 -8.15 15.78 3.08
C SER A 35 -8.78 16.97 2.29
N ALA A 36 -9.40 17.90 2.98
CA ALA A 36 -10.11 19.03 2.37
C ALA A 36 -9.17 20.05 1.67
N SER A 37 -7.94 19.67 1.33
CA SER A 37 -7.04 20.51 0.56
C SER A 37 -7.32 20.29 -0.92
N ASP A 38 -7.82 21.33 -1.60
CA ASP A 38 -7.99 21.41 -3.06
C ASP A 38 -6.62 21.48 -3.77
N LYS A 39 -5.65 20.65 -3.36
CA LYS A 39 -4.33 20.59 -4.00
C LYS A 39 -4.47 20.11 -5.43
N LYS A 40 -3.86 20.82 -6.33
CA LYS A 40 -3.71 20.40 -7.71
C LYS A 40 -2.58 19.38 -7.79
N VAL A 41 -2.92 18.09 -7.79
CA VAL A 41 -1.97 16.96 -7.73
C VAL A 41 -0.96 16.92 -8.89
N ASN A 42 -1.23 17.62 -9.99
CA ASN A 42 -0.32 17.78 -11.12
C ASN A 42 0.61 19.01 -11.01
N GLU A 43 0.36 19.94 -10.06
CA GLU A 43 1.10 21.19 -9.91
C GLU A 43 1.79 21.34 -8.54
N GLU A 44 1.25 20.75 -7.49
CA GLU A 44 1.69 20.95 -6.10
C GLU A 44 2.21 19.65 -5.48
N PRO A 45 3.26 19.73 -4.66
CA PRO A 45 3.71 18.55 -3.90
C PRO A 45 2.61 18.06 -2.94
N PHE A 46 2.49 16.75 -2.82
CA PHE A 46 1.54 16.11 -1.92
C PHE A 46 2.11 14.83 -1.31
N VAL A 47 1.49 14.39 -0.21
CA VAL A 47 1.91 13.20 0.53
C VAL A 47 0.77 12.19 0.55
N ILE A 48 1.09 10.95 0.18
CA ILE A 48 0.17 9.81 0.28
C ILE A 48 0.66 8.88 1.38
N TYR A 49 -0.22 8.52 2.31
CA TYR A 49 0.03 7.41 3.22
C TYR A 49 -0.42 6.09 2.61
N LEU A 50 0.53 5.18 2.42
CA LEU A 50 0.28 3.82 1.96
C LEU A 50 0.28 2.89 3.19
N SER A 51 -0.88 2.28 3.46
CA SER A 51 -1.09 1.37 4.59
C SER A 51 -1.42 -0.03 4.09
N GLY A 52 -0.70 -1.01 4.59
CA GLY A 52 -0.96 -2.43 4.32
C GLY A 52 -1.34 -3.19 5.58
N ASN A 53 -2.26 -4.13 5.49
CA ASN A 53 -2.58 -5.07 6.55
C ASN A 53 -2.70 -6.51 6.04
N ASP A 54 -2.52 -7.47 6.92
CA ASP A 54 -2.49 -8.92 6.66
C ASP A 54 -3.89 -9.57 6.63
N GLY A 55 -4.85 -8.94 5.98
CA GLY A 55 -6.23 -9.44 5.93
C GLY A 55 -6.67 -9.86 4.53
N TYR A 56 -7.71 -10.69 4.49
CA TYR A 56 -8.46 -11.05 3.29
C TYR A 56 -9.86 -10.43 3.31
N GLY A 57 -10.48 -10.34 2.14
CA GLY A 57 -11.84 -9.80 1.97
C GLY A 57 -11.88 -8.27 1.86
N PRO A 58 -13.00 -7.63 2.24
CA PRO A 58 -13.15 -6.18 2.18
C PRO A 58 -12.16 -5.45 3.09
N VAL A 59 -11.55 -4.38 2.60
CA VAL A 59 -10.64 -3.57 3.40
C VAL A 59 -11.42 -2.84 4.50
N SER A 60 -11.09 -3.12 5.76
CA SER A 60 -11.65 -2.40 6.91
C SER A 60 -10.90 -1.08 7.14
N SER A 61 -11.61 -0.04 7.60
CA SER A 61 -10.98 1.21 8.06
C SER A 61 -10.13 0.99 9.31
N ASN A 62 -10.51 0.03 10.15
CA ASN A 62 -9.84 -0.32 11.39
C ASN A 62 -8.99 -1.58 11.20
N GLY A 63 -7.99 -1.75 12.04
CA GLY A 63 -7.08 -2.90 12.04
C GLY A 63 -5.64 -2.45 11.97
N ARG A 64 -4.74 -3.31 12.43
CA ARG A 64 -3.29 -3.04 12.44
C ARG A 64 -2.80 -2.58 11.08
N SER A 65 -1.86 -1.65 11.09
CA SER A 65 -1.11 -1.25 9.89
C SER A 65 0.27 -1.91 9.93
N ASP A 66 0.45 -2.95 9.13
CA ASP A 66 1.71 -3.71 9.08
C ASP A 66 2.71 -3.08 8.13
N VAL A 67 2.23 -2.37 7.13
CA VAL A 67 3.02 -1.54 6.21
C VAL A 67 2.62 -0.08 6.40
N ASN A 68 3.62 0.78 6.62
CA ASN A 68 3.45 2.22 6.81
C ASN A 68 4.47 2.95 5.97
N ILE A 69 4.06 3.45 4.81
CA ILE A 69 4.91 4.19 3.88
C ILE A 69 4.29 5.56 3.59
N LEU A 70 5.07 6.63 3.73
CA LEU A 70 4.73 7.93 3.19
C LEU A 70 5.37 8.07 1.81
N ALA A 71 4.55 8.29 0.79
CA ALA A 71 4.99 8.66 -0.55
C ALA A 71 4.86 10.17 -0.72
N CYS A 72 6.00 10.87 -0.69
CA CYS A 72 6.07 12.32 -0.92
C CYS A 72 6.33 12.55 -2.39
N ILE A 73 5.38 13.16 -3.09
CA ILE A 73 5.38 13.31 -4.54
C ILE A 73 5.50 14.78 -4.90
N ASN A 74 6.48 15.10 -5.73
CA ASN A 74 6.59 16.44 -6.33
C ASN A 74 6.43 16.34 -7.86
N PRO A 75 5.27 16.68 -8.41
CA PRO A 75 4.98 16.55 -9.83
C PRO A 75 5.82 17.50 -10.70
N LYS A 76 6.18 18.68 -10.19
CA LYS A 76 7.01 19.65 -10.93
C LYS A 76 8.42 19.13 -11.18
N THR A 77 9.03 18.54 -10.17
CA THR A 77 10.39 17.99 -10.28
C THR A 77 10.40 16.52 -10.70
N ARG A 78 9.22 15.87 -10.78
CA ARG A 78 9.05 14.45 -11.06
C ARG A 78 9.82 13.56 -10.07
N GLN A 79 9.84 13.97 -8.82
CA GLN A 79 10.52 13.24 -7.75
C GLN A 79 9.50 12.56 -6.83
N VAL A 80 9.83 11.35 -6.41
CA VAL A 80 9.09 10.58 -5.41
C VAL A 80 10.06 10.15 -4.32
N LEU A 81 9.74 10.48 -3.08
CA LEU A 81 10.44 9.98 -1.89
C LEU A 81 9.51 9.01 -1.15
N LEU A 82 9.98 7.80 -0.92
CA LEU A 82 9.28 6.80 -0.11
C LEU A 82 9.96 6.70 1.26
N VAL A 83 9.18 6.93 2.33
CA VAL A 83 9.64 6.81 3.72
C VAL A 83 8.87 5.68 4.37
N SER A 84 9.54 4.53 4.57
CA SER A 84 8.98 3.38 5.27
C SER A 84 9.22 3.51 6.76
N THR A 85 8.15 3.36 7.56
CA THR A 85 8.23 3.37 9.04
C THR A 85 7.89 1.98 9.55
N PRO A 86 8.80 1.33 10.32
CA PRO A 86 8.54 0.01 10.88
C PRO A 86 7.26 -0.01 11.72
N ARG A 87 6.45 -1.05 11.58
CA ARG A 87 5.18 -1.19 12.33
C ARG A 87 5.35 -1.19 13.84
N ASP A 88 6.50 -1.68 14.32
CA ASP A 88 6.83 -1.75 15.74
C ASP A 88 7.52 -0.49 16.27
N TYR A 89 7.63 0.57 15.45
CA TYR A 89 8.21 1.83 15.90
C TYR A 89 7.41 2.40 17.06
N TYR A 90 8.11 2.68 18.18
CA TYR A 90 7.51 3.06 19.45
C TYR A 90 7.40 4.57 19.54
N ILE A 91 6.19 5.08 19.35
CA ILE A 91 5.88 6.51 19.28
C ILE A 91 4.60 6.85 20.05
N THR A 92 4.35 8.13 20.22
CA THR A 92 3.07 8.58 20.76
C THR A 92 1.97 8.36 19.73
N ILE A 93 0.99 7.53 20.08
CA ILE A 93 -0.23 7.33 19.31
C ILE A 93 -1.45 7.76 20.12
N GLU A 94 -2.56 8.02 19.45
CA GLU A 94 -3.85 8.28 20.07
C GLU A 94 -4.79 7.09 19.80
N ASN A 95 -5.59 6.71 20.79
CA ASN A 95 -6.61 5.67 20.64
C ASN A 95 -8.00 6.26 20.36
N ALA A 96 -8.97 5.41 20.04
CA ALA A 96 -10.34 5.81 19.73
C ALA A 96 -11.07 6.57 20.87
N SER A 97 -10.58 6.50 22.11
CA SER A 97 -11.12 7.28 23.23
C SER A 97 -10.46 8.65 23.41
N GLY A 98 -9.55 9.05 22.51
CA GLY A 98 -8.82 10.31 22.56
C GLY A 98 -7.64 10.30 23.55
N LYS A 99 -7.31 9.15 24.15
CA LYS A 99 -6.16 9.04 25.05
C LYS A 99 -4.89 8.81 24.24
N SER A 100 -3.89 9.65 24.48
CA SER A 100 -2.56 9.54 23.88
C SER A 100 -1.61 8.80 24.82
N GLY A 101 -0.68 8.05 24.24
CA GLY A 101 0.39 7.36 24.96
C GLY A 101 1.41 6.75 24.01
N LEU A 102 2.55 6.33 24.58
CA LEU A 102 3.58 5.62 23.82
C LEU A 102 3.13 4.19 23.56
N ASP A 103 3.16 3.79 22.29
CA ASP A 103 2.85 2.43 21.85
C ASP A 103 3.45 2.19 20.45
N LYS A 104 3.32 0.97 19.93
CA LYS A 104 3.72 0.62 18.57
C LYS A 104 2.83 1.31 17.54
N LEU A 105 3.43 1.84 16.47
CA LEU A 105 2.72 2.50 15.37
C LEU A 105 1.57 1.63 14.83
N THR A 106 1.76 0.31 14.68
CA THR A 106 0.73 -0.61 14.16
C THR A 106 -0.57 -0.54 14.95
N HIS A 107 -0.52 -0.25 16.26
CA HIS A 107 -1.70 -0.19 17.12
C HIS A 107 -2.56 1.06 16.88
N ALA A 108 -2.02 2.13 16.32
CA ALA A 108 -2.80 3.30 15.91
C ALA A 108 -3.90 2.91 14.92
N GLY A 109 -3.60 2.00 13.98
CA GLY A 109 -4.54 1.50 12.99
C GLY A 109 -5.77 0.79 13.58
N ASN A 110 -5.69 0.26 14.81
CA ASN A 110 -6.84 -0.35 15.50
C ASN A 110 -7.96 0.67 15.79
N ALA A 111 -7.60 1.93 16.00
CA ALA A 111 -8.55 3.02 16.17
C ALA A 111 -9.07 3.55 14.82
N GLY A 112 -8.34 3.30 13.76
CA GLY A 112 -8.67 3.73 12.40
C GLY A 112 -7.46 4.30 11.66
N VAL A 113 -7.57 4.39 10.34
CA VAL A 113 -6.49 4.91 9.50
C VAL A 113 -6.09 6.35 9.86
N ASP A 114 -7.05 7.16 10.29
CA ASP A 114 -6.81 8.55 10.69
C ASP A 114 -5.86 8.68 11.88
N TYR A 115 -5.87 7.70 12.79
CA TYR A 115 -4.96 7.67 13.93
C TYR A 115 -3.52 7.31 13.52
N SER A 116 -3.37 6.41 12.54
CA SER A 116 -2.06 6.11 11.95
C SER A 116 -1.50 7.32 11.21
N ILE A 117 -2.35 8.03 10.44
CA ILE A 117 -1.98 9.28 9.76
C ILE A 117 -1.51 10.30 10.78
N LYS A 118 -2.30 10.58 11.81
CA LYS A 118 -1.98 11.54 12.86
C LYS A 118 -0.65 11.24 13.56
N ALA A 119 -0.40 9.94 13.82
CA ALA A 119 0.86 9.50 14.43
C ALA A 119 2.07 9.79 13.52
N LEU A 120 1.94 9.54 12.21
CA LEU A 120 3.00 9.80 11.24
C LEU A 120 3.19 11.31 10.97
N GLU A 121 2.10 12.08 10.89
CA GLU A 121 2.15 13.53 10.78
C GLU A 121 2.90 14.16 11.96
N ASN A 122 2.62 13.69 13.18
CA ASN A 122 3.33 14.15 14.38
C ASN A 122 4.81 13.74 14.39
N LEU A 123 5.12 12.53 13.90
CA LEU A 123 6.49 12.01 13.86
C LEU A 123 7.36 12.79 12.88
N TYR A 124 6.85 13.08 11.69
CA TYR A 124 7.64 13.66 10.60
C TYR A 124 7.41 15.17 10.40
N GLY A 125 6.42 15.76 11.07
CA GLY A 125 6.08 17.18 10.89
C GLY A 125 5.53 17.50 9.49
N VAL A 126 4.84 16.56 8.87
CA VAL A 126 4.26 16.67 7.52
C VAL A 126 2.73 16.55 7.59
N THR A 127 2.05 17.02 6.55
CA THR A 127 0.62 16.79 6.38
C THR A 127 0.40 15.70 5.35
N VAL A 128 -0.45 14.72 5.65
CA VAL A 128 -0.84 13.67 4.72
C VAL A 128 -2.08 14.11 3.96
N ASP A 129 -1.96 14.24 2.65
CA ASP A 129 -3.04 14.71 1.78
C ASP A 129 -4.01 13.59 1.41
N TYR A 130 -3.48 12.38 1.16
CA TYR A 130 -4.24 11.22 0.71
C TYR A 130 -3.79 9.95 1.44
N TYR A 131 -4.63 8.92 1.42
CA TYR A 131 -4.17 7.59 1.83
C TYR A 131 -4.70 6.49 0.92
N VAL A 132 -3.93 5.42 0.84
CA VAL A 132 -4.33 4.15 0.24
C VAL A 132 -4.15 3.07 1.29
N LYS A 133 -5.20 2.33 1.59
CA LYS A 133 -5.15 1.16 2.45
C LYS A 133 -5.40 -0.09 1.63
N ILE A 134 -4.50 -1.07 1.72
CA ILE A 134 -4.54 -2.31 0.96
C ILE A 134 -4.40 -3.51 1.90
N ASN A 135 -4.99 -4.63 1.53
CA ASN A 135 -4.81 -5.93 2.17
C ASN A 135 -4.39 -6.98 1.13
N PHE A 136 -4.27 -8.24 1.52
CA PHE A 136 -3.90 -9.31 0.59
C PHE A 136 -4.83 -9.41 -0.62
N THR A 137 -6.15 -9.38 -0.41
CA THR A 137 -7.12 -9.37 -1.53
C THR A 137 -6.94 -8.15 -2.44
N GLY A 138 -6.65 -6.99 -1.86
CA GLY A 138 -6.35 -5.77 -2.63
C GLY A 138 -5.06 -5.90 -3.43
N CYS A 139 -4.01 -6.47 -2.84
CA CYS A 139 -2.73 -6.71 -3.50
C CYS A 139 -2.91 -7.61 -4.74
N VAL A 140 -3.59 -8.74 -4.56
CA VAL A 140 -3.92 -9.67 -5.66
C VAL A 140 -4.63 -8.94 -6.80
N LYS A 141 -5.68 -8.19 -6.49
CA LYS A 141 -6.45 -7.45 -7.49
C LYS A 141 -5.64 -6.39 -8.23
N VAL A 142 -4.71 -5.72 -7.55
CA VAL A 142 -3.84 -4.72 -8.19
C VAL A 142 -2.91 -5.40 -9.19
N VAL A 143 -2.26 -6.50 -8.81
CA VAL A 143 -1.37 -7.24 -9.69
C VAL A 143 -2.13 -7.80 -10.89
N ASP A 144 -3.31 -8.39 -10.68
CA ASP A 144 -4.15 -8.92 -11.76
C ASP A 144 -4.60 -7.82 -12.72
N ALA A 145 -4.96 -6.65 -12.20
CA ALA A 145 -5.36 -5.50 -13.01
C ALA A 145 -4.21 -4.95 -13.88
N LEU A 146 -2.96 -5.13 -13.43
CA LEU A 146 -1.76 -4.81 -14.23
C LEU A 146 -1.46 -5.89 -15.29
N GLY A 147 -2.18 -7.01 -15.31
CA GLY A 147 -1.92 -8.15 -16.19
C GLY A 147 -0.82 -9.08 -15.66
N GLY A 148 -0.53 -9.03 -14.37
CA GLY A 148 0.56 -9.73 -13.72
C GLY A 148 1.84 -8.91 -13.65
N ILE A 149 2.83 -9.44 -12.94
CA ILE A 149 4.18 -8.86 -12.83
C ILE A 149 5.24 -9.93 -13.07
N THR A 150 6.45 -9.48 -13.43
CA THR A 150 7.62 -10.34 -13.51
C THR A 150 8.44 -10.21 -12.22
N ILE A 151 8.65 -11.33 -11.53
CA ILE A 151 9.49 -11.40 -10.32
C ILE A 151 10.78 -12.13 -10.67
N ASN A 152 11.93 -11.52 -10.35
CA ASN A 152 13.23 -12.16 -10.50
C ASN A 152 13.61 -12.83 -9.18
N SER A 153 13.55 -14.15 -9.14
CA SER A 153 13.94 -14.93 -7.97
C SER A 153 15.42 -15.30 -8.02
N SER A 154 16.11 -15.15 -6.90
CA SER A 154 17.49 -15.63 -6.74
C SER A 154 17.58 -17.11 -6.37
N VAL A 155 16.46 -17.75 -6.05
CA VAL A 155 16.37 -19.11 -5.52
C VAL A 155 15.28 -19.89 -6.22
N ASP A 156 15.52 -21.18 -6.43
CA ASP A 156 14.52 -22.15 -6.89
C ASP A 156 13.78 -22.72 -5.67
N PHE A 157 12.45 -22.55 -5.62
CA PHE A 157 11.64 -23.02 -4.50
C PHE A 157 10.17 -23.20 -4.84
N THR A 158 9.47 -23.92 -3.98
CA THR A 158 8.01 -23.99 -3.97
C THR A 158 7.53 -23.43 -2.63
N ASN A 159 6.53 -22.54 -2.67
CA ASN A 159 6.02 -21.93 -1.43
C ASN A 159 5.42 -22.94 -0.47
N GLY A 160 5.55 -22.66 0.82
CA GLY A 160 4.86 -23.37 1.88
C GLY A 160 3.37 -23.05 1.96
N GLN A 161 2.61 -23.89 2.65
CA GLN A 161 1.17 -23.70 2.86
C GLN A 161 0.83 -22.44 3.67
N ASP A 162 1.77 -21.95 4.48
CA ASP A 162 1.59 -20.70 5.26
C ASP A 162 1.66 -19.44 4.37
N ALA A 163 2.36 -19.54 3.24
CA ALA A 163 2.45 -18.44 2.27
C ALA A 163 1.18 -18.35 1.40
N ALA A 164 0.71 -19.48 0.89
CA ALA A 164 -0.54 -19.59 0.14
C ALA A 164 -1.11 -21.00 0.25
N PRO A 165 -2.45 -21.19 0.15
CA PRO A 165 -3.06 -22.52 0.13
C PRO A 165 -2.71 -23.30 -1.13
N GLU A 166 -2.46 -22.61 -2.24
CA GLU A 166 -2.02 -23.22 -3.50
C GLU A 166 -0.49 -23.27 -3.57
N SER A 167 0.02 -24.33 -4.22
CA SER A 167 1.45 -24.55 -4.38
C SER A 167 1.92 -23.94 -5.71
N TYR A 168 2.79 -22.94 -5.63
CA TYR A 168 3.45 -22.28 -6.76
C TYR A 168 4.94 -22.61 -6.76
N HIS A 169 5.47 -22.93 -7.93
CA HIS A 169 6.90 -23.13 -8.11
C HIS A 169 7.54 -21.87 -8.71
N PHE A 170 8.67 -21.47 -8.13
CA PHE A 170 9.49 -20.34 -8.56
C PHE A 170 10.87 -20.84 -8.96
N THR A 171 11.29 -20.51 -10.16
CA THR A 171 12.64 -20.85 -10.67
C THR A 171 13.59 -19.67 -10.48
N VAL A 172 14.90 -19.94 -10.44
CA VAL A 172 15.90 -18.88 -10.48
C VAL A 172 15.73 -18.07 -11.77
N GLY A 173 15.70 -16.75 -11.64
CA GLY A 173 15.47 -15.82 -12.74
C GLY A 173 14.03 -15.30 -12.80
N GLU A 174 13.56 -14.96 -14.00
CA GLU A 174 12.27 -14.32 -14.22
C GLU A 174 11.10 -15.30 -14.09
N ASN A 175 10.13 -14.95 -13.26
CA ASN A 175 8.88 -15.67 -13.06
C ASN A 175 7.70 -14.74 -13.39
N GLN A 176 6.85 -15.14 -14.32
CA GLN A 176 5.59 -14.46 -14.56
C GLN A 176 4.59 -14.84 -13.47
N CYS A 177 4.06 -13.84 -12.77
CA CYS A 177 3.20 -14.02 -11.62
C CYS A 177 1.92 -13.22 -11.78
N ASP A 178 0.78 -13.87 -11.58
CA ASP A 178 -0.50 -13.24 -11.29
C ASP A 178 -0.54 -12.76 -9.83
N GLY A 179 -1.68 -12.27 -9.38
CA GLY A 179 -1.82 -11.74 -8.03
C GLY A 179 -1.61 -12.77 -6.94
N GLU A 180 -2.18 -13.97 -7.07
CA GLU A 180 -2.06 -15.03 -6.06
C GLU A 180 -0.63 -15.58 -6.00
N LYS A 181 -0.01 -15.85 -7.13
CA LYS A 181 1.39 -16.29 -7.20
C LYS A 181 2.34 -15.21 -6.67
N THR A 182 2.06 -13.92 -6.94
CA THR A 182 2.81 -12.80 -6.36
C THR A 182 2.69 -12.78 -4.84
N LEU A 183 1.46 -12.92 -4.33
CA LEU A 183 1.22 -12.94 -2.88
C LEU A 183 1.92 -14.12 -2.21
N ALA A 184 1.91 -15.31 -2.84
CA ALA A 184 2.64 -16.48 -2.37
C ALA A 184 4.15 -16.22 -2.26
N PHE A 185 4.75 -15.56 -3.27
CA PHE A 185 6.17 -15.20 -3.27
C PHE A 185 6.54 -14.29 -2.11
N VAL A 186 5.83 -13.17 -1.93
CA VAL A 186 6.18 -12.16 -0.92
C VAL A 186 5.86 -12.59 0.51
N ARG A 187 5.03 -13.62 0.69
CA ARG A 187 4.70 -14.19 2.01
C ARG A 187 5.55 -15.39 2.39
N GLU A 188 6.35 -15.91 1.47
CA GLU A 188 7.21 -17.05 1.79
C GLU A 188 8.30 -16.65 2.79
N ARG A 189 8.41 -17.42 3.88
CA ARG A 189 9.37 -17.18 4.96
C ARG A 189 10.17 -18.40 5.37
N HIS A 190 9.65 -19.60 5.10
CA HIS A 190 10.17 -20.84 5.67
C HIS A 190 11.14 -21.58 4.76
N VAL A 191 11.06 -21.35 3.45
CA VAL A 191 11.96 -21.96 2.47
C VAL A 191 13.39 -21.39 2.57
N PHE A 192 13.51 -20.17 3.05
CA PHE A 192 14.78 -19.45 3.21
C PHE A 192 15.14 -19.48 4.69
N GLY A 193 16.01 -20.35 5.13
CA GLY A 193 16.35 -20.68 6.54
C GLY A 193 16.48 -19.52 7.56
N ASP A 194 16.41 -18.28 7.11
CA ASP A 194 16.59 -17.04 7.90
C ASP A 194 15.28 -16.34 8.25
N GLY A 195 14.14 -16.82 7.75
CA GLY A 195 12.80 -16.35 8.13
C GLY A 195 12.30 -15.04 7.56
N ASP A 196 13.15 -14.11 7.24
CA ASP A 196 12.81 -12.81 6.60
C ASP A 196 13.92 -12.38 5.63
N PHE A 197 13.54 -11.77 4.51
CA PHE A 197 14.43 -11.14 3.54
C PHE A 197 14.81 -9.74 3.98
#